data_cbea29c7ec68d18e3101d868264c516d
#
_entry.id   cbea29c7ec68d18e3101d868264c516d
#
_cell.length_a   1.000
_cell.length_b   1.000
_cell.length_c   1.000
_cell.angle_alpha   90.00
_cell.angle_beta   90.00
_cell.angle_gamma   90.00
#
_symmetry.space_group_name_H-M   'P 1'
#
loop_
_entity.id
_entity.type
_entity.pdbx_description
1 polymer ?
#
loop_
_entity_poly.entity_id
_entity_poly.type
_entity_poly.pdbx_seq_one_letter_code
_entity_poly.pdbx_strand_id
1 'polypeptide(L)'
;MKRERIFKIFLIFLLIVFASIWAYSKYFKKVEVVETLEQVNKDTIYSSNIMENVNYSSKDTDGKEYIISATQGEIDYANPNIIFLTQVKALIKLKNSETITIKSEYGKYNTENYDTIFSKNVKINYLDHEIIGEYLDFSLERDLMTISKKVTYSNLNNILKADVIEVDIESKNTRIFMYENNKKVKIKSKN
;
A
#
# COMPACT_ATOMS: atom_id res chain seq x y z
N MET A 1 -45.23 -38.00 18.28
CA MET A 1 -45.45 -36.60 17.78
C MET A 1 -44.42 -35.58 18.24
N LYS A 2 -43.90 -35.53 19.48
CA LYS A 2 -42.87 -34.54 19.91
C LYS A 2 -41.46 -34.80 19.29
N ARG A 3 -41.04 -36.06 19.18
CA ARG A 3 -39.70 -36.43 18.63
C ARG A 3 -39.53 -36.05 17.16
N GLU A 4 -40.55 -36.17 16.33
CA GLU A 4 -40.48 -35.80 14.90
C GLU A 4 -40.39 -34.30 14.68
N ARG A 5 -41.04 -33.49 15.55
CA ARG A 5 -40.93 -32.02 15.49
C ARG A 5 -39.50 -31.54 15.87
N ILE A 6 -38.94 -32.17 16.92
CA ILE A 6 -37.55 -31.86 17.34
C ILE A 6 -36.57 -32.23 16.25
N PHE A 7 -36.75 -33.38 15.60
CA PHE A 7 -35.88 -33.83 14.48
C PHE A 7 -35.99 -32.89 13.27
N LYS A 8 -37.18 -32.40 12.92
CA LYS A 8 -37.37 -31.42 11.83
C LYS A 8 -36.71 -30.06 12.14
N ILE A 9 -36.83 -29.59 13.40
CA ILE A 9 -36.19 -28.35 13.86
C ILE A 9 -34.67 -28.47 13.77
N PHE A 10 -34.12 -29.62 14.22
CA PHE A 10 -32.68 -29.90 14.13
C PHE A 10 -32.19 -29.92 12.69
N LEU A 11 -32.95 -30.49 11.76
CA LEU A 11 -32.60 -30.56 10.34
C LEU A 11 -32.63 -29.17 9.68
N ILE A 12 -33.58 -28.30 10.05
CA ILE A 12 -33.65 -26.91 9.60
C ILE A 12 -32.46 -26.10 10.13
N PHE A 13 -32.09 -26.28 11.39
CA PHE A 13 -30.92 -25.62 11.99
C PHE A 13 -29.64 -26.03 11.29
N LEU A 14 -29.45 -27.29 10.95
CA LEU A 14 -28.30 -27.83 10.23
C LEU A 14 -28.20 -27.24 8.81
N LEU A 15 -29.36 -27.07 8.14
CA LEU A 15 -29.42 -26.40 6.81
C LEU A 15 -29.02 -24.92 6.88
N ILE A 16 -29.46 -24.21 7.92
CA ILE A 16 -29.08 -22.79 8.13
C ILE A 16 -27.58 -22.65 8.37
N VAL A 17 -26.98 -23.52 9.20
CA VAL A 17 -25.55 -23.53 9.46
C VAL A 17 -24.76 -23.82 8.17
N PHE A 18 -25.21 -24.79 7.37
CA PHE A 18 -24.55 -25.12 6.09
C PHE A 18 -24.67 -23.96 5.07
N ALA A 19 -25.81 -23.31 4.99
CA ALA A 19 -26.03 -22.14 4.14
C ALA A 19 -25.16 -20.94 4.59
N SER A 20 -24.98 -20.76 5.91
CA SER A 20 -24.10 -19.70 6.46
C SER A 20 -22.63 -19.94 6.12
N ILE A 21 -22.15 -21.19 6.24
CA ILE A 21 -20.77 -21.56 5.88
C ILE A 21 -20.56 -21.39 4.37
N TRP A 22 -21.54 -21.79 3.55
CA TRP A 22 -21.48 -21.64 2.10
C TRP A 22 -21.48 -20.17 1.68
N ALA A 23 -22.34 -19.33 2.28
CA ALA A 23 -22.35 -17.88 2.04
C ALA A 23 -21.03 -17.23 2.49
N TYR A 24 -20.52 -17.61 3.67
CA TYR A 24 -19.23 -17.13 4.16
C TYR A 24 -18.10 -17.45 3.20
N SER A 25 -18.02 -18.70 2.69
CA SER A 25 -16.99 -19.11 1.73
C SER A 25 -17.11 -18.41 0.36
N LYS A 26 -18.31 -17.96 -0.02
CA LYS A 26 -18.56 -17.28 -1.30
C LYS A 26 -18.33 -15.77 -1.23
N TYR A 27 -18.63 -15.13 -0.08
CA TYR A 27 -18.50 -13.69 0.10
C TYR A 27 -17.15 -13.27 0.70
N PHE A 28 -16.46 -14.15 1.43
CA PHE A 28 -15.11 -13.92 1.95
C PHE A 28 -14.04 -14.72 1.19
N LYS A 29 -14.16 -14.83 -0.14
CA LYS A 29 -13.02 -15.27 -0.92
C LYS A 29 -11.92 -14.23 -0.75
N LYS A 30 -10.82 -14.63 -0.09
CA LYS A 30 -9.55 -13.91 -0.11
C LYS A 30 -9.26 -13.46 -1.54
N VAL A 31 -8.86 -12.20 -1.68
CA VAL A 31 -8.30 -11.66 -2.92
C VAL A 31 -7.23 -12.63 -3.39
N GLU A 32 -7.48 -13.31 -4.52
CA GLU A 32 -6.43 -14.06 -5.21
C GLU A 32 -5.40 -13.06 -5.70
N VAL A 33 -4.23 -13.06 -5.07
CA VAL A 33 -3.04 -12.44 -5.62
C VAL A 33 -2.72 -13.21 -6.89
N VAL A 34 -3.03 -12.63 -8.05
CA VAL A 34 -2.59 -13.17 -9.33
C VAL A 34 -1.08 -12.91 -9.41
N GLU A 35 -0.29 -13.88 -8.93
CA GLU A 35 1.13 -13.95 -9.24
C GLU A 35 1.28 -14.28 -10.72
N THR A 36 1.48 -13.26 -11.54
CA THR A 36 1.99 -13.46 -12.89
C THR A 36 3.48 -13.74 -12.77
N LEU A 37 3.82 -15.01 -12.49
CA LEU A 37 5.19 -15.47 -12.63
C LEU A 37 5.52 -15.59 -14.12
N GLU A 38 6.15 -14.58 -14.69
CA GLU A 38 6.91 -14.77 -15.92
C GLU A 38 8.02 -15.81 -15.67
N GLN A 39 8.07 -16.80 -16.54
CA GLN A 39 8.98 -17.94 -16.47
C GLN A 39 10.44 -17.48 -16.36
N VAL A 40 11.02 -17.65 -15.18
CA VAL A 40 12.45 -17.51 -14.97
C VAL A 40 13.15 -18.78 -15.46
N ASN A 41 14.09 -18.63 -16.39
CA ASN A 41 14.97 -19.66 -16.90
C ASN A 41 15.65 -20.43 -15.75
N LYS A 42 15.49 -21.76 -15.81
CA LYS A 42 16.04 -22.73 -14.88
C LYS A 42 17.52 -22.99 -15.18
N ASP A 43 18.42 -22.06 -14.88
CA ASP A 43 19.86 -22.39 -14.82
C ASP A 43 20.58 -21.34 -13.98
N THR A 44 20.40 -21.41 -12.66
CA THR A 44 21.45 -21.04 -11.69
C THR A 44 20.98 -21.47 -10.30
N ILE A 45 21.59 -22.55 -9.79
CA ILE A 45 21.51 -22.97 -8.40
C ILE A 45 22.33 -21.96 -7.58
N TYR A 46 21.74 -20.85 -7.25
CA TYR A 46 22.09 -20.04 -6.09
C TYR A 46 20.79 -19.78 -5.37
N SER A 47 20.71 -20.13 -4.10
CA SER A 47 19.62 -19.77 -3.20
C SER A 47 19.61 -18.26 -2.96
N SER A 48 19.39 -17.50 -4.02
CA SER A 48 19.22 -16.05 -3.90
C SER A 48 17.72 -15.77 -3.68
N ASN A 49 17.39 -15.19 -2.56
CA ASN A 49 16.09 -14.57 -2.30
C ASN A 49 15.83 -13.36 -3.19
N ILE A 50 16.62 -13.20 -4.23
CA ILE A 50 16.61 -12.03 -5.11
C ILE A 50 15.70 -12.31 -6.29
N MET A 51 14.74 -11.42 -6.50
CA MET A 51 13.83 -11.37 -7.64
C MET A 51 14.16 -10.14 -8.49
N GLU A 52 14.13 -10.29 -9.80
CA GLU A 52 14.27 -9.16 -10.74
C GLU A 52 12.90 -8.76 -11.31
N ASN A 53 12.76 -7.48 -11.65
CA ASN A 53 11.54 -6.92 -12.26
C ASN A 53 10.26 -7.22 -11.46
N VAL A 54 10.32 -6.93 -10.16
CA VAL A 54 9.23 -7.17 -9.21
C VAL A 54 8.02 -6.30 -9.56
N ASN A 55 6.83 -6.91 -9.53
CA ASN A 55 5.57 -6.21 -9.71
C ASN A 55 4.47 -6.84 -8.84
N TYR A 56 3.93 -6.07 -7.90
CA TYR A 56 2.81 -6.46 -7.04
C TYR A 56 1.63 -5.52 -7.29
N SER A 57 0.43 -6.08 -7.32
CA SER A 57 -0.81 -5.30 -7.44
C SER A 57 -1.81 -5.79 -6.41
N SER A 58 -2.44 -4.84 -5.72
CA SER A 58 -3.55 -5.07 -4.79
C SER A 58 -4.71 -4.15 -5.16
N LYS A 59 -5.93 -4.66 -5.04
CA LYS A 59 -7.16 -3.90 -5.28
C LYS A 59 -8.13 -4.15 -4.14
N ASP A 60 -8.65 -3.07 -3.57
CA ASP A 60 -9.67 -3.17 -2.52
C ASP A 60 -11.09 -3.28 -3.09
N THR A 61 -12.07 -3.50 -2.20
CA THR A 61 -13.49 -3.61 -2.55
C THR A 61 -14.08 -2.32 -3.09
N ASP A 62 -13.50 -1.16 -2.73
CA ASP A 62 -13.95 0.17 -3.15
C ASP A 62 -13.39 0.57 -4.51
N GLY A 63 -12.50 -0.26 -5.06
CA GLY A 63 -11.89 -0.08 -6.38
C GLY A 63 -10.62 0.77 -6.36
N LYS A 64 -10.04 1.05 -5.18
CA LYS A 64 -8.67 1.59 -5.06
C LYS A 64 -7.69 0.49 -5.49
N GLU A 65 -6.72 0.84 -6.31
CA GLU A 65 -5.69 -0.08 -6.78
C GLU A 65 -4.31 0.45 -6.38
N TYR A 66 -3.51 -0.41 -5.76
CA TYR A 66 -2.13 -0.15 -5.41
C TYR A 66 -1.23 -1.08 -6.21
N ILE A 67 -0.32 -0.48 -6.99
CA ILE A 67 0.66 -1.22 -7.79
C ILE A 67 2.04 -0.78 -7.32
N ILE A 68 2.91 -1.73 -6.97
CA ILE A 68 4.31 -1.49 -6.65
C ILE A 68 5.21 -2.27 -7.59
N SER A 69 6.18 -1.61 -8.17
CA SER A 69 7.20 -2.20 -9.05
C SER A 69 8.59 -1.80 -8.60
N ALA A 70 9.57 -2.69 -8.80
CA ALA A 70 10.96 -2.46 -8.47
C ALA A 70 11.87 -3.21 -9.45
N THR A 71 13.10 -2.74 -9.65
CA THR A 71 14.07 -3.45 -10.49
C THR A 71 14.55 -4.73 -9.81
N GLN A 72 14.57 -4.73 -8.47
CA GLN A 72 15.01 -5.87 -7.67
C GLN A 72 14.22 -5.95 -6.36
N GLY A 73 13.92 -7.16 -5.92
CA GLY A 73 13.34 -7.48 -4.62
C GLY A 73 14.13 -8.56 -3.92
N GLU A 74 14.29 -8.45 -2.61
CA GLU A 74 14.92 -9.44 -1.75
C GLU A 74 13.98 -9.79 -0.60
N ILE A 75 13.64 -11.09 -0.46
CA ILE A 75 12.80 -11.56 0.64
C ILE A 75 13.62 -11.64 1.92
N ASP A 76 13.11 -11.10 3.02
CA ASP A 76 13.72 -11.25 4.34
C ASP A 76 13.53 -12.69 4.85
N TYR A 77 14.64 -13.43 5.05
CA TYR A 77 14.59 -14.79 5.57
C TYR A 77 13.97 -14.90 6.96
N ALA A 78 14.19 -13.91 7.81
CA ALA A 78 13.64 -13.88 9.16
C ALA A 78 12.14 -13.55 9.19
N ASN A 79 11.66 -12.84 8.16
CA ASN A 79 10.26 -12.45 8.01
C ASN A 79 9.85 -12.48 6.53
N PRO A 80 9.37 -13.64 6.03
CA PRO A 80 9.03 -13.82 4.61
C PRO A 80 7.96 -12.88 4.06
N ASN A 81 7.19 -12.23 4.93
CA ASN A 81 6.21 -11.21 4.52
C ASN A 81 6.86 -9.87 4.18
N ILE A 82 8.16 -9.71 4.45
CA ILE A 82 8.90 -8.48 4.16
C ILE A 82 9.77 -8.67 2.92
N ILE A 83 9.63 -7.73 1.99
CA ILE A 83 10.43 -7.66 0.77
C ILE A 83 11.14 -6.32 0.73
N PHE A 84 12.47 -6.36 0.64
CA PHE A 84 13.29 -5.18 0.40
C PHE A 84 13.37 -4.93 -1.11
N LEU A 85 13.05 -3.72 -1.52
CA LEU A 85 12.93 -3.33 -2.92
C LEU A 85 13.99 -2.28 -3.30
N THR A 86 14.49 -2.35 -4.53
CA THR A 86 15.44 -1.38 -5.09
C THR A 86 14.86 -0.73 -6.34
N GLN A 87 15.04 0.59 -6.49
CA GLN A 87 14.50 1.42 -7.58
C GLN A 87 12.99 1.27 -7.70
N VAL A 88 12.30 1.78 -6.68
CA VAL A 88 10.87 1.54 -6.48
C VAL A 88 10.03 2.59 -7.19
N LYS A 89 8.94 2.12 -7.80
CA LYS A 89 7.84 2.96 -8.30
C LYS A 89 6.52 2.36 -7.82
N ALA A 90 5.70 3.17 -7.14
CA ALA A 90 4.35 2.79 -6.79
C ALA A 90 3.32 3.71 -7.45
N LEU A 91 2.15 3.14 -7.76
CA LEU A 91 0.99 3.83 -8.31
C LEU A 91 -0.21 3.56 -7.40
N ILE A 92 -0.88 4.63 -6.97
CA ILE A 92 -2.12 4.54 -6.21
C ILE A 92 -3.21 5.10 -7.11
N LYS A 93 -4.12 4.23 -7.56
CA LYS A 93 -5.28 4.60 -8.37
C LYS A 93 -6.49 4.69 -7.46
N LEU A 94 -6.99 5.89 -7.26
CA LEU A 94 -8.19 6.17 -6.50
C LEU A 94 -9.40 6.20 -7.44
N LYS A 95 -10.56 5.83 -6.91
CA LYS A 95 -11.81 5.92 -7.68
C LYS A 95 -12.10 7.39 -8.02
N ASN A 96 -12.37 7.68 -9.30
CA ASN A 96 -12.70 9.03 -9.79
C ASN A 96 -11.64 10.11 -9.47
N SER A 97 -10.36 9.73 -9.42
CA SER A 97 -9.26 10.65 -9.16
C SER A 97 -8.06 10.32 -10.04
N GLU A 98 -7.13 11.26 -10.18
CA GLU A 98 -5.87 11.03 -10.86
C GLU A 98 -4.96 10.09 -10.06
N THR A 99 -4.05 9.44 -10.75
CA THR A 99 -3.11 8.49 -10.14
C THR A 99 -2.03 9.22 -9.35
N ILE A 100 -1.82 8.83 -8.10
CA ILE A 100 -0.66 9.23 -7.31
C ILE A 100 0.52 8.35 -7.71
N THR A 101 1.65 8.95 -8.04
CA THR A 101 2.90 8.25 -8.36
C THR A 101 3.91 8.48 -7.25
N ILE A 102 4.49 7.41 -6.71
CA ILE A 102 5.58 7.44 -5.72
C ILE A 102 6.82 6.81 -6.33
N LYS A 103 7.99 7.41 -6.13
CA LYS A 103 9.31 6.86 -6.52
C LYS A 103 10.28 6.97 -5.36
N SER A 104 11.21 6.02 -5.24
CA SER A 104 12.33 6.05 -4.28
C SER A 104 13.46 5.14 -4.72
N GLU A 105 14.63 5.27 -4.10
CA GLU A 105 15.74 4.34 -4.33
C GLU A 105 15.47 2.97 -3.68
N TYR A 106 14.88 2.96 -2.48
CA TYR A 106 14.61 1.74 -1.73
C TYR A 106 13.18 1.70 -1.22
N GLY A 107 12.68 0.48 -1.03
CA GLY A 107 11.41 0.18 -0.41
C GLY A 107 11.50 -0.99 0.56
N LYS A 108 10.62 -1.00 1.56
CA LYS A 108 10.35 -2.16 2.41
C LYS A 108 8.85 -2.42 2.34
N TYR A 109 8.47 -3.46 1.65
CA TYR A 109 7.08 -3.83 1.39
C TYR A 109 6.65 -5.00 2.26
N ASN A 110 5.50 -4.90 2.88
CA ASN A 110 4.88 -5.97 3.64
C ASN A 110 3.73 -6.58 2.81
N THR A 111 3.84 -7.85 2.44
CA THR A 111 2.84 -8.56 1.63
C THR A 111 1.56 -8.91 2.38
N GLU A 112 1.57 -8.84 3.72
CA GLU A 112 0.43 -9.19 4.56
C GLU A 112 -0.59 -8.05 4.66
N ASN A 113 -0.10 -6.82 4.86
CA ASN A 113 -0.94 -5.63 5.07
C ASN A 113 -0.72 -4.53 4.02
N TYR A 114 0.17 -4.77 3.04
CA TYR A 114 0.54 -3.84 1.96
C TYR A 114 1.20 -2.54 2.41
N ASP A 115 1.57 -2.41 3.69
CA ASP A 115 2.31 -1.27 4.20
C ASP A 115 3.68 -1.19 3.51
N THR A 116 4.06 0.01 3.13
CA THR A 116 5.32 0.22 2.40
C THR A 116 6.07 1.40 2.96
N ILE A 117 7.32 1.17 3.32
CA ILE A 117 8.27 2.23 3.64
C ILE A 117 9.11 2.50 2.40
N PHE A 118 9.07 3.74 1.91
CA PHE A 118 9.97 4.23 0.87
C PHE A 118 11.08 5.06 1.48
N SER A 119 12.29 4.91 0.99
CA SER A 119 13.44 5.63 1.53
C SER A 119 14.45 6.02 0.47
N LYS A 120 15.13 7.13 0.74
CA LYS A 120 16.07 7.86 -0.10
C LYS A 120 15.43 8.39 -1.39
N ASN A 121 15.57 9.69 -1.59
CA ASN A 121 15.07 10.40 -2.76
C ASN A 121 13.60 10.10 -3.07
N VAL A 122 12.77 10.11 -2.01
CA VAL A 122 11.33 9.88 -2.14
C VAL A 122 10.70 11.06 -2.86
N LYS A 123 9.94 10.75 -3.92
CA LYS A 123 9.21 11.72 -4.73
C LYS A 123 7.78 11.25 -4.94
N ILE A 124 6.82 12.10 -4.56
CA ILE A 124 5.39 11.88 -4.75
C ILE A 124 4.89 12.91 -5.76
N ASN A 125 4.17 12.47 -6.78
CA ASN A 125 3.52 13.34 -7.76
C ASN A 125 2.02 13.05 -7.81
N TYR A 126 1.24 14.12 -7.79
CA TYR A 126 -0.21 14.10 -7.97
C TYR A 126 -0.65 15.39 -8.67
N LEU A 127 -1.18 15.28 -9.89
CA LEU A 127 -1.48 16.45 -10.73
C LEU A 127 -0.24 17.36 -10.87
N ASP A 128 -0.38 18.65 -10.55
CA ASP A 128 0.69 19.65 -10.50
C ASP A 128 1.42 19.74 -9.15
N HIS A 129 1.08 18.85 -8.20
CA HIS A 129 1.69 18.78 -6.88
C HIS A 129 2.85 17.79 -6.85
N GLU A 130 3.97 18.22 -6.28
CA GLU A 130 5.14 17.40 -6.04
C GLU A 130 5.54 17.49 -4.56
N ILE A 131 5.81 16.34 -3.93
CA ILE A 131 6.38 16.27 -2.59
C ILE A 131 7.68 15.47 -2.67
N ILE A 132 8.76 16.01 -2.13
CA ILE A 132 10.07 15.36 -2.05
C ILE A 132 10.45 15.23 -0.57
N GLY A 133 11.05 14.11 -0.19
CA GLY A 133 11.57 13.84 1.14
C GLY A 133 12.51 12.64 1.13
N GLU A 134 13.03 12.26 2.31
CA GLU A 134 13.96 11.13 2.42
C GLU A 134 13.27 9.84 2.89
N TYR A 135 12.06 9.96 3.46
CA TYR A 135 11.36 8.83 4.08
C TYR A 135 9.86 9.02 3.95
N LEU A 136 9.17 7.98 3.49
CA LEU A 136 7.72 7.92 3.43
C LEU A 136 7.24 6.61 4.05
N ASP A 137 6.39 6.70 5.06
CA ASP A 137 5.56 5.62 5.58
C ASP A 137 4.20 5.69 4.89
N PHE A 138 3.84 4.65 4.17
CA PHE A 138 2.58 4.50 3.47
C PHE A 138 1.83 3.28 4.00
N SER A 139 0.60 3.47 4.42
CA SER A 139 -0.30 2.40 4.84
C SER A 139 -1.61 2.47 4.08
N LEU A 140 -1.90 1.41 3.34
CA LEU A 140 -3.17 1.29 2.60
C LEU A 140 -4.33 1.03 3.56
N GLU A 141 -4.10 0.24 4.62
CA GLU A 141 -5.12 -0.08 5.63
C GLU A 141 -5.57 1.15 6.43
N ARG A 142 -4.63 2.06 6.73
CA ARG A 142 -4.90 3.30 7.48
C ARG A 142 -5.25 4.48 6.58
N ASP A 143 -5.22 4.31 5.25
CA ASP A 143 -5.34 5.38 4.26
C ASP A 143 -4.40 6.58 4.53
N LEU A 144 -3.18 6.31 5.03
CA LEU A 144 -2.26 7.33 5.52
C LEU A 144 -0.91 7.31 4.81
N MET A 145 -0.45 8.48 4.42
CA MET A 145 0.92 8.74 3.95
C MET A 145 1.60 9.73 4.89
N THR A 146 2.77 9.38 5.42
CA THR A 146 3.59 10.28 6.24
C THR A 146 4.97 10.42 5.61
N ILE A 147 5.22 11.56 4.95
CA ILE A 147 6.53 11.87 4.39
C ILE A 147 7.31 12.75 5.37
N SER A 148 8.59 12.44 5.54
CA SER A 148 9.45 13.08 6.52
C SER A 148 10.90 13.21 6.06
N LYS A 149 11.67 13.99 6.81
CA LYS A 149 13.08 14.31 6.60
C LYS A 149 13.32 15.16 5.35
N LYS A 150 13.56 16.47 5.56
CA LYS A 150 13.83 17.47 4.51
C LYS A 150 12.67 17.61 3.50
N VAL A 151 11.44 17.66 3.99
CA VAL A 151 10.28 17.69 3.13
C VAL A 151 10.17 19.02 2.39
N THR A 152 10.00 18.92 1.08
CA THR A 152 9.67 20.05 0.21
C THR A 152 8.42 19.70 -0.59
N TYR A 153 7.37 20.48 -0.43
CA TYR A 153 6.19 20.44 -1.28
C TYR A 153 6.28 21.59 -2.28
N SER A 154 5.89 21.34 -3.51
CA SER A 154 5.76 22.37 -4.54
C SER A 154 4.53 22.12 -5.43
N ASN A 155 3.91 23.22 -5.86
CA ASN A 155 2.92 23.25 -6.93
C ASN A 155 3.27 24.39 -7.91
N LEU A 156 2.37 24.74 -8.82
CA LEU A 156 2.60 25.79 -9.81
C LEU A 156 3.00 27.13 -9.15
N ASN A 157 2.40 27.49 -8.02
CA ASN A 157 2.49 28.83 -7.44
C ASN A 157 3.41 28.92 -6.22
N ASN A 158 3.61 27.81 -5.47
CA ASN A 158 4.23 27.86 -4.16
C ASN A 158 5.26 26.75 -3.95
N ILE A 159 6.21 27.04 -3.06
CA ILE A 159 7.13 26.05 -2.48
C ILE A 159 6.98 26.14 -0.96
N LEU A 160 6.82 24.98 -0.30
CA LEU A 160 6.73 24.84 1.14
C LEU A 160 7.81 23.89 1.63
N LYS A 161 8.44 24.22 2.76
CA LYS A 161 9.41 23.36 3.46
C LYS A 161 8.92 23.05 4.86
N ALA A 162 8.94 21.77 5.21
CA ALA A 162 8.53 21.24 6.51
C ALA A 162 9.43 20.07 6.91
N ASP A 163 9.28 19.59 8.15
CA ASP A 163 9.91 18.34 8.58
C ASP A 163 9.04 17.14 8.29
N VAL A 164 7.70 17.31 8.36
CA VAL A 164 6.71 16.26 8.12
C VAL A 164 5.50 16.80 7.35
N ILE A 165 5.00 16.00 6.43
CA ILE A 165 3.68 16.14 5.81
C ILE A 165 2.96 14.80 5.96
N GLU A 166 1.79 14.82 6.60
CA GLU A 166 0.85 13.71 6.67
C GLU A 166 -0.32 13.97 5.73
N VAL A 167 -0.70 12.98 4.96
CA VAL A 167 -1.85 13.03 4.04
C VAL A 167 -2.75 11.84 4.32
N ASP A 168 -3.98 12.11 4.71
CA ASP A 168 -5.06 11.15 4.71
C ASP A 168 -5.59 11.03 3.28
N ILE A 169 -5.47 9.83 2.70
CA ILE A 169 -5.72 9.58 1.27
C ILE A 169 -7.22 9.60 0.98
N GLU A 170 -8.04 9.15 1.92
CA GLU A 170 -9.48 9.08 1.76
C GLU A 170 -10.12 10.47 1.88
N SER A 171 -9.88 11.14 3.00
CA SER A 171 -10.44 12.48 3.29
C SER A 171 -9.71 13.61 2.58
N LYS A 172 -8.49 13.36 2.04
CA LYS A 172 -7.57 14.33 1.45
C LYS A 172 -7.10 15.41 2.42
N ASN A 173 -7.31 15.20 3.72
CA ASN A 173 -6.80 16.10 4.75
C ASN A 173 -5.29 16.02 4.83
N THR A 174 -4.65 17.18 4.97
CA THR A 174 -3.19 17.29 5.04
C THR A 174 -2.77 18.03 6.30
N ARG A 175 -1.83 17.47 7.03
CA ARG A 175 -1.19 18.08 8.20
C ARG A 175 0.28 18.33 7.89
N ILE A 176 0.76 19.54 8.18
CA ILE A 176 2.14 19.97 7.89
C ILE A 176 2.73 20.55 9.16
N PHE A 177 3.87 20.03 9.58
CA PHE A 177 4.50 20.49 10.83
C PHE A 177 6.03 20.36 10.85
N MET A 178 6.62 20.99 11.84
CA MET A 178 8.04 20.89 12.19
C MET A 178 8.18 20.03 13.45
N TYR A 179 9.28 19.30 13.60
CA TYR A 179 9.54 18.53 14.82
C TYR A 179 9.69 19.39 16.05
N GLU A 180 10.32 20.56 15.91
CA GLU A 180 10.56 21.48 17.01
C GLU A 180 9.46 22.56 17.04
N ASN A 181 8.85 22.76 18.20
CA ASN A 181 7.76 23.74 18.39
C ASN A 181 8.16 25.21 18.10
N ASN A 182 9.46 25.53 18.16
CA ASN A 182 10.00 26.85 17.86
C ASN A 182 10.30 27.08 16.39
N LYS A 183 10.29 26.03 15.55
CA LYS A 183 10.46 26.13 14.10
C LYS A 183 9.12 26.30 13.42
N LYS A 184 9.11 27.09 12.33
CA LYS A 184 7.91 27.35 11.52
C LYS A 184 8.06 26.76 10.14
N VAL A 185 6.97 26.25 9.60
CA VAL A 185 6.83 25.89 8.18
C VAL A 185 7.14 27.12 7.33
N LYS A 186 7.96 26.97 6.29
CA LYS A 186 8.37 28.05 5.39
C LYS A 186 7.62 27.92 4.08
N ILE A 187 6.91 28.98 3.69
CA ILE A 187 6.21 29.06 2.41
C ILE A 187 6.81 30.20 1.59
N LYS A 188 7.08 29.94 0.30
CA LYS A 188 7.50 30.94 -0.67
C LYS A 188 6.63 30.85 -1.92
N SER A 189 6.19 32.00 -2.45
CA SER A 189 5.58 32.08 -3.77
C SER A 189 6.65 31.93 -4.86
N LYS A 190 6.29 31.24 -5.94
CA LYS A 190 7.06 31.23 -7.20
C LYS A 190 6.56 32.45 -7.99
N ASN A 191 7.35 33.50 -8.05
CA ASN A 191 7.10 34.64 -8.96
C ASN A 191 7.47 34.24 -10.36
#